data_5c3a16f3096ab9c75b1c4018c36722c3
#
_entry.id   5c3a16f3096ab9c75b1c4018c36722c3
#
_cell.length_a   1.000
_cell.length_b   1.000
_cell.length_c   1.000
_cell.angle_alpha   90.00
_cell.angle_beta   90.00
_cell.angle_gamma   90.00
#
_symmetry.space_group_name_H-M   'P 1'
#
loop_
_entity.id
_entity.type
_entity.pdbx_description
1 polymer ?
#
loop_
_entity_poly.entity_id
_entity_poly.type
_entity_poly.pdbx_seq_one_letter_code
_entity_poly.pdbx_strand_id
1 'polypeptide(L)' 'MEKVEKFDEFEILKTNIGSKLKRLRVNAGYKSYEVFAWDNKISRIQYWKMERGTNCTLKSLKRVLDIHDVRMDTFFNSLF' A
#
# COMPACT_ATOMS: atom_id res chain seq x y z
N MET A 1 -6.21 21.58 22.36
CA MET A 1 -5.91 20.94 22.09
C MET A 1 -5.23 20.56 21.61
N GLU A 2 -4.71 20.38 21.64
CA GLU A 2 -3.95 19.93 21.31
C GLU A 2 -3.61 19.32 20.52
N LYS A 3 -3.28 19.11 20.14
CA LYS A 3 -2.95 18.63 19.35
C LYS A 3 -2.24 17.63 19.11
N VAL A 4 -2.02 17.59 18.75
CA VAL A 4 -1.59 16.28 18.42
C VAL A 4 -0.60 16.25 17.31
N GLU A 5 0.20 17.23 17.23
CA GLU A 5 1.09 17.35 16.09
C GLU A 5 2.18 16.32 16.05
N LYS A 6 2.54 15.74 17.16
CA LYS A 6 3.60 14.78 17.11
C LYS A 6 3.13 13.37 16.83
N PHE A 7 1.84 13.21 16.59
CA PHE A 7 1.29 11.90 16.27
C PHE A 7 0.21 12.10 15.23
N ASP A 8 0.54 11.81 13.99
CA ASP A 8 -0.41 11.95 12.89
C ASP A 8 -0.84 10.57 12.46
N GLU A 9 -2.04 10.20 12.85
CA GLU A 9 -2.62 8.90 12.58
C GLU A 9 -2.72 8.61 11.09
N PHE A 10 -3.03 9.64 10.30
CA PHE A 10 -3.16 9.46 8.87
C PHE A 10 -1.82 9.17 8.22
N GLU A 11 -0.76 9.86 8.67
CA GLU A 11 0.57 9.59 8.16
C GLU A 11 1.03 8.18 8.51
N ILE A 12 0.75 7.75 9.72
CA ILE A 12 1.07 6.40 10.14
C ILE A 12 0.31 5.38 9.30
N LEU A 13 -0.97 5.63 9.07
CA LEU A 13 -1.79 4.74 8.26
C LEU A 13 -1.22 4.59 6.86
N LYS A 14 -0.90 5.71 6.20
CA LYS A 14 -0.36 5.67 4.84
C LYS A 14 0.96 4.91 4.78
N THR A 15 1.83 5.16 5.76
CA THR A 15 3.13 4.50 5.82
C THR A 15 2.95 2.99 6.01
N ASN A 16 2.05 2.60 6.88
CA ASN A 16 1.80 1.18 7.15
C ASN A 16 1.21 0.48 5.94
N ILE A 17 0.30 1.16 5.22
CA ILE A 17 -0.25 0.62 3.98
C ILE A 17 0.88 0.38 2.98
N GLY A 18 1.72 1.39 2.78
CA GLY A 18 2.82 1.28 1.83
C GLY A 18 3.79 0.15 2.16
N SER A 19 4.16 0.05 3.43
CA SER A 19 5.08 -0.99 3.87
C SER A 19 4.50 -2.38 3.67
N LYS A 20 3.21 -2.53 3.94
CA LYS A 20 2.57 -3.82 3.79
C LYS A 20 2.41 -4.21 2.33
N LEU A 21 2.11 -3.24 1.46
CA LEU A 21 2.05 -3.50 0.03
C LEU A 21 3.41 -3.95 -0.49
N LYS A 22 4.47 -3.32 -0.04
CA LYS A 22 5.82 -3.72 -0.43
C LYS A 22 6.11 -5.15 0.02
N ARG A 23 5.72 -5.49 1.24
CA ARG A 23 5.93 -6.85 1.74
C ARG A 23 5.17 -7.88 0.92
N LEU A 24 3.92 -7.57 0.57
CA LEU A 24 3.13 -8.47 -0.28
C LEU A 24 3.82 -8.67 -1.62
N ARG A 25 4.33 -7.60 -2.22
CA ARG A 25 5.02 -7.69 -3.49
C ARG A 25 6.27 -8.56 -3.40
N VAL A 26 7.10 -8.30 -2.40
CA VAL A 26 8.34 -9.06 -2.24
C VAL A 26 8.03 -10.54 -1.96
N ASN A 27 7.04 -10.79 -1.12
CA ASN A 27 6.65 -12.18 -0.79
C ASN A 27 6.07 -12.90 -2.00
N ALA A 28 5.53 -12.16 -2.97
CA ALA A 28 5.03 -12.74 -4.21
C ALA A 28 6.14 -12.99 -5.23
N GLY A 29 7.37 -12.66 -4.89
CA GLY A 29 8.52 -12.93 -5.75
C GLY A 29 8.96 -11.74 -6.59
N TYR A 30 8.37 -10.58 -6.40
CA TYR A 30 8.73 -9.40 -7.18
C TYR A 30 9.71 -8.53 -6.41
N LYS A 31 10.96 -8.53 -6.82
CA LYS A 31 11.97 -7.67 -6.19
C LYS A 31 11.82 -6.21 -6.59
N SER A 32 11.25 -5.97 -7.78
CA SER A 32 11.13 -4.63 -8.34
C SER A 32 9.68 -4.22 -8.41
N TYR A 33 9.37 -3.01 -7.90
CA TYR A 33 8.02 -2.47 -8.01
C TYR A 33 7.66 -2.23 -9.48
N GLU A 34 8.67 -1.93 -10.29
CA GLU A 34 8.46 -1.65 -11.71
C GLU A 34 7.98 -2.89 -12.45
N VAL A 35 8.62 -4.04 -12.19
CA VAL A 35 8.20 -5.28 -12.81
C VAL A 35 6.83 -5.71 -12.33
N PHE A 36 6.57 -5.54 -11.05
CA PHE A 36 5.25 -5.85 -10.49
C PHE A 36 4.17 -5.03 -11.18
N ALA A 37 4.39 -3.73 -11.31
CA ALA A 37 3.42 -2.84 -11.94
C ALA A 37 3.22 -3.19 -13.40
N TRP A 38 4.31 -3.48 -14.11
CA TRP A 38 4.26 -3.84 -15.52
C TRP A 38 3.45 -5.11 -15.72
N ASP A 39 3.78 -6.15 -14.95
CA ASP A 39 3.13 -7.45 -15.12
C ASP A 39 1.63 -7.38 -14.80
N ASN A 40 1.24 -6.50 -13.90
CA ASN A 40 -0.14 -6.41 -13.45
C ASN A 40 -0.89 -5.23 -14.07
N LYS A 41 -0.27 -4.57 -15.05
CA LYS A 41 -0.89 -3.50 -15.83
C LYS A 41 -1.41 -2.36 -14.97
N ILE A 42 -0.62 -1.96 -14.00
CA ILE A 42 -0.90 -0.76 -13.22
C ILE A 42 0.19 0.26 -13.44
N SER A 43 -0.16 1.53 -13.23
CA SER A 43 0.79 2.62 -13.40
C SER A 43 1.97 2.45 -12.45
N ARG A 44 3.17 2.42 -13.01
CA ARG A 44 4.40 2.30 -12.24
C ARG A 44 4.54 3.44 -11.24
N ILE A 45 4.22 4.65 -11.68
CA ILE A 45 4.35 5.82 -10.84
C ILE A 45 3.33 5.80 -9.71
N GLN A 46 2.08 5.46 -10.02
CA GLN A 46 1.03 5.34 -9.01
C GLN A 46 1.37 4.27 -7.97
N TYR A 47 1.81 3.12 -8.43
CA TYR A 47 2.12 2.03 -7.52
C TYR A 47 3.32 2.38 -6.63
N TRP A 48 4.34 3.00 -7.23
CA TRP A 48 5.51 3.44 -6.46
C TRP A 48 5.09 4.38 -5.33
N LYS A 49 4.20 5.33 -5.63
CA LYS A 49 3.71 6.25 -4.61
C LYS A 49 2.96 5.52 -3.50
N MET A 50 2.21 4.49 -3.85
CA MET A 50 1.47 3.72 -2.84
C MET A 50 2.43 3.06 -1.85
N GLU A 51 3.51 2.47 -2.34
CA GLU A 51 4.49 1.85 -1.45
C GLU A 51 5.23 2.86 -0.60
N ARG A 52 5.34 4.09 -1.08
CA ARG A 52 6.03 5.13 -0.33
C ARG A 52 5.14 5.80 0.71
N GLY A 53 3.89 5.41 0.79
CA GLY A 53 3.02 5.93 1.83
C GLY A 53 2.32 7.23 1.46
N THR A 54 2.08 7.47 0.18
CA THR A 54 1.28 8.62 -0.23
C THR A 54 -0.20 8.25 -0.24
N ASN A 55 -1.03 9.27 -0.25
CA ASN A 55 -2.47 9.09 -0.29
C ASN A 55 -2.88 8.41 -1.59
N CYS A 56 -3.60 7.32 -1.48
CA CYS A 56 -4.12 6.62 -2.64
C CYS A 56 -5.63 6.46 -2.49
N THR A 57 -6.31 6.19 -3.61
CA THR A 57 -7.75 5.95 -3.53
C THR A 57 -8.01 4.53 -3.05
N LEU A 58 -9.18 4.33 -2.47
CA LEU A 58 -9.59 2.98 -2.07
C LEU A 58 -9.69 2.07 -3.28
N LYS A 59 -10.09 2.62 -4.42
CA LYS A 59 -10.18 1.82 -5.64
C LYS A 59 -8.82 1.30 -6.07
N SER A 60 -7.79 2.15 -6.02
CA SER A 60 -6.44 1.74 -6.36
C SER A 60 -5.91 0.68 -5.39
N LEU A 61 -6.16 0.90 -4.11
CA LEU A 61 -5.76 -0.06 -3.08
C LEU A 61 -6.44 -1.41 -3.29
N LYS A 62 -7.75 -1.37 -3.53
CA LYS A 62 -8.51 -2.60 -3.77
C LYS A 62 -7.94 -3.38 -4.94
N ARG A 63 -7.59 -2.68 -6.01
CA ARG A 63 -7.03 -3.32 -7.19
C ARG A 63 -5.74 -4.07 -6.88
N VAL A 64 -4.84 -3.43 -6.12
CA VAL A 64 -3.59 -4.08 -5.74
C VAL A 64 -3.84 -5.27 -4.83
N LEU A 65 -4.74 -5.14 -3.87
CA LEU A 65 -5.07 -6.24 -2.97
C LEU A 65 -5.69 -7.41 -3.72
N ASP A 66 -6.49 -7.13 -4.74
CA ASP A 66 -7.07 -8.20 -5.57
C ASP A 66 -5.98 -8.98 -6.30
N ILE A 67 -4.94 -8.30 -6.74
CA ILE A 67 -3.80 -8.98 -7.38
C ILE A 67 -3.19 -10.00 -6.44
N HIS A 68 -3.12 -9.66 -5.15
CA HIS A 68 -2.54 -10.54 -4.13
C HIS A 68 -3.57 -11.47 -3.50
N ASP A 69 -4.82 -11.37 -3.92
CA ASP A 69 -5.92 -12.17 -3.34
C ASP A 69 -6.06 -11.92 -1.84
N VAL A 70 -5.94 -10.67 -1.44
CA VAL A 70 -6.05 -10.24 -0.04
C VAL A 70 -7.32 -9.43 0.15
N ARG A 71 -8.13 -9.80 1.14
CA ARG A 71 -9.36 -9.06 1.44
C ARG A 71 -9.03 -7.76 2.14
N MET A 72 -9.86 -6.74 1.87
CA MET A 72 -9.68 -5.42 2.48
C MET A 72 -9.72 -5.50 4.00
N ASP A 73 -10.68 -6.24 4.55
CA ASP A 73 -10.79 -6.33 6.01
C ASP A 73 -9.57 -7.00 6.63
N THR A 74 -9.09 -8.07 6.01
CA THR A 74 -7.89 -8.76 6.47
C THR A 74 -6.68 -7.83 6.43
N PHE A 75 -6.57 -7.10 5.34
CA PHE A 75 -5.45 -6.17 5.17
C PHE A 75 -5.44 -5.12 6.27
N PHE A 76 -6.59 -4.47 6.51
CA PHE A 76 -6.66 -3.41 7.50
C PHE A 76 -6.54 -3.91 8.94
N ASN A 77 -6.98 -5.12 9.21
CA ASN A 77 -6.86 -5.70 10.55
C ASN A 77 -5.41 -5.82 11.02
N SER A 78 -4.49 -5.96 10.11
CA SER A 78 -3.09 -6.19 10.46
C SER A 78 -2.21 -4.96 10.25
N LEU A 79 -2.80 -3.79 10.03
CA LEU A 79 -2.01 -2.57 9.79
C LEU A 79 -1.42 -1.97 11.05
N PHE A 80 -2.09 -2.13 12.16
CA PHE A 80 -1.66 -1.58 13.43
C PHE A 80 -1.40 -2.69 14.46
#